data_45dff7d404e195da8e935baa66e672e5
#
_entry.id   45dff7d404e195da8e935baa66e672e5
#
_cell.length_a   1.000
_cell.length_b   1.000
_cell.length_c   1.000
_cell.angle_alpha   90.00
_cell.angle_beta   90.00
_cell.angle_gamma   90.00
#
_symmetry.space_group_name_H-M   'P 1'
#
loop_
_entity.id
_entity.type
_entity.pdbx_description
1 polymer ?
#
loop_
_entity_poly.entity_id
_entity_poly.type
_entity_poly.pdbx_seq_one_letter_code
_entity_poly.pdbx_strand_id
1 'polypeptide(L)'
;MAAMIKEYDPAVVLFGHTSMGKDLAARLAQKLEVGMATDCVAAEISGGKGVFTRAIYAGKVLAKVEVQGTPVMATIRAGVMEVAESGKAGAVVKAAVAATAGSAAGDIEVAVEYVII
;
A
#
# COMPACT_ATOMS: atom_id res chain seq x y z
N MET A 1 -7.28 -10.38 1.70
CA MET A 1 -6.01 -9.65 1.44
C MET A 1 -4.90 -10.01 2.45
N ALA A 2 -5.17 -10.08 3.73
CA ALA A 2 -4.16 -10.50 4.71
C ALA A 2 -3.60 -11.90 4.46
N ALA A 3 -4.44 -12.85 4.07
CA ALA A 3 -4.02 -14.20 3.70
C ALA A 3 -3.08 -14.22 2.49
N MET A 4 -3.35 -13.38 1.50
CA MET A 4 -2.52 -13.21 0.31
C MET A 4 -1.15 -12.63 0.65
N ILE A 5 -1.09 -11.65 1.55
CA ILE A 5 0.18 -11.09 2.02
C ILE A 5 1.00 -12.12 2.77
N LYS A 6 0.38 -12.94 3.59
CA LYS A 6 1.06 -14.04 4.29
C LYS A 6 1.58 -15.12 3.33
N GLU A 7 0.84 -15.39 2.26
CA GLU A 7 1.22 -16.38 1.25
C GLU A 7 2.42 -15.91 0.42
N TYR A 8 2.40 -14.68 -0.08
CA TYR A 8 3.44 -14.14 -0.95
C TYR A 8 4.61 -13.50 -0.20
N ASP A 9 4.44 -13.20 1.08
CA ASP A 9 5.44 -12.59 1.94
C ASP A 9 6.15 -11.38 1.29
N PRO A 10 5.41 -10.36 0.83
CA PRO A 10 6.01 -9.22 0.16
C PRO A 10 6.82 -8.37 1.14
N ALA A 11 7.88 -7.76 0.64
CA ALA A 11 8.66 -6.80 1.42
C ALA A 11 7.91 -5.46 1.58
N VAL A 12 7.18 -5.06 0.55
CA VAL A 12 6.47 -3.78 0.49
C VAL A 12 5.08 -3.97 -0.09
N VAL A 13 4.10 -3.31 0.49
CA VAL A 13 2.73 -3.25 -0.02
C VAL A 13 2.31 -1.78 -0.15
N LEU A 14 2.02 -1.37 -1.37
CA LEU A 14 1.63 0.02 -1.66
C LEU A 14 0.18 0.08 -2.12
N PHE A 15 -0.52 1.10 -1.66
CA PHE A 15 -1.90 1.39 -2.06
C PHE A 15 -2.00 2.81 -2.60
N GLY A 16 -2.94 3.04 -3.53
CA GLY A 16 -3.36 4.40 -3.86
C GLY A 16 -4.09 5.05 -2.67
N HIS A 17 -3.85 6.32 -2.42
CA HIS A 17 -4.54 7.06 -1.35
C HIS A 17 -5.92 7.52 -1.84
N THR A 18 -6.77 6.56 -2.14
CA THR A 18 -8.18 6.74 -2.51
C THR A 18 -9.07 6.43 -1.30
N SER A 19 -10.36 6.72 -1.40
CA SER A 19 -11.30 6.40 -0.31
C SER A 19 -11.29 4.91 0.04
N MET A 20 -11.22 4.02 -0.95
CA MET A 20 -11.13 2.58 -0.71
C MET A 20 -9.73 2.14 -0.31
N GLY A 21 -8.70 2.65 -0.97
CA GLY A 21 -7.31 2.28 -0.70
C GLY A 21 -6.89 2.62 0.72
N LYS A 22 -7.19 3.82 1.19
CA LYS A 22 -6.85 4.24 2.56
C LYS A 22 -7.60 3.44 3.64
N ASP A 23 -8.87 3.12 3.41
CA ASP A 23 -9.66 2.31 4.36
C ASP A 23 -9.15 0.87 4.41
N LEU A 24 -8.95 0.25 3.27
CA LEU A 24 -8.42 -1.11 3.18
C LEU A 24 -7.01 -1.20 3.77
N ALA A 25 -6.13 -0.27 3.43
CA ALA A 25 -4.76 -0.27 3.91
C ALA A 25 -4.69 -0.14 5.44
N ALA A 26 -5.48 0.74 6.03
CA ALA A 26 -5.51 0.93 7.48
C ALA A 26 -5.99 -0.33 8.21
N ARG A 27 -7.05 -0.95 7.72
CA ARG A 27 -7.58 -2.20 8.29
C ARG A 27 -6.59 -3.35 8.17
N LEU A 28 -5.91 -3.42 7.02
CA LEU A 28 -4.93 -4.45 6.76
C LEU A 28 -3.69 -4.28 7.65
N ALA A 29 -3.19 -3.06 7.80
CA ALA A 29 -2.07 -2.75 8.68
C ALA A 29 -2.36 -3.15 10.12
N GLN A 30 -3.56 -2.85 10.61
CA GLN A 30 -3.99 -3.26 11.95
C GLN A 30 -4.08 -4.79 12.07
N LYS A 31 -4.60 -5.46 11.07
CA LYS A 31 -4.74 -6.92 11.08
C LYS A 31 -3.38 -7.64 11.03
N LEU A 32 -2.40 -7.04 10.37
CA LEU A 32 -1.04 -7.55 10.28
C LEU A 32 -0.13 -7.04 11.41
N GLU A 33 -0.64 -6.12 12.23
CA GLU A 33 0.12 -5.49 13.33
C GLU A 33 1.41 -4.81 12.84
N VAL A 34 1.34 -4.14 11.71
CA VAL A 34 2.45 -3.39 11.12
C VAL A 34 2.15 -1.91 11.03
N GLY A 35 3.21 -1.11 11.02
CA GLY A 35 3.10 0.33 10.79
C GLY A 35 2.79 0.65 9.33
N MET A 36 2.18 1.83 9.10
CA MET A 36 1.84 2.31 7.77
C MET A 36 2.05 3.82 7.67
N ALA A 37 2.62 4.26 6.56
CA ALA A 37 2.66 5.67 6.20
C ALA A 37 1.49 5.99 5.28
N THR A 38 0.83 7.13 5.49
CA THR A 38 -0.37 7.51 4.74
C THR A 38 -0.17 8.81 3.97
N ASP A 39 -0.82 8.91 2.82
CA ASP A 39 -0.82 10.11 1.96
C ASP A 39 0.59 10.58 1.60
N CYS A 40 1.43 9.65 1.20
CA CYS A 40 2.83 9.91 0.90
C CYS A 40 2.98 10.57 -0.47
N VAL A 41 3.87 11.55 -0.55
CA VAL A 41 4.22 12.25 -1.79
C VAL A 41 5.55 11.79 -2.37
N ALA A 42 6.36 11.10 -1.60
CA ALA A 42 7.61 10.50 -2.04
C ALA A 42 7.90 9.23 -1.23
N ALA A 43 8.64 8.32 -1.82
CA ALA A 43 9.01 7.06 -1.19
C ALA A 43 10.44 6.67 -1.56
N GLU A 44 11.20 6.25 -0.56
CA GLU A 44 12.52 5.63 -0.73
C GLU A 44 12.51 4.28 -0.02
N ILE A 45 12.78 3.23 -0.76
CA ILE A 45 12.82 1.87 -0.22
C ILE A 45 14.19 1.29 -0.45
N SER A 46 14.90 1.02 0.63
CA SER A 46 16.22 0.39 0.56
C SER A 46 16.50 -0.44 1.80
N GLY A 47 17.15 -1.58 1.62
CA GLY A 47 17.60 -2.44 2.71
C GLY A 47 16.49 -2.92 3.65
N GLY A 48 15.28 -3.12 3.16
CA GLY A 48 14.12 -3.54 3.96
C GLY A 48 13.49 -2.44 4.79
N LYS A 49 13.93 -1.19 4.63
CA LYS A 49 13.36 -0.01 5.28
C LYS A 49 12.68 0.88 4.25
N GLY A 50 11.52 1.41 4.59
CA GLY A 50 10.81 2.38 3.79
C GLY A 50 10.82 3.75 4.47
N VAL A 51 11.35 4.76 3.77
CA VAL A 51 11.27 6.15 4.20
C VAL A 51 10.32 6.89 3.27
N PHE A 52 9.27 7.43 3.84
CA PHE A 52 8.21 8.10 3.09
C PHE A 52 8.15 9.57 3.49
N THR A 53 7.97 10.43 2.49
CA THR A 53 7.73 11.85 2.72
C THR A 53 6.23 12.10 2.60
N ARG A 54 5.66 12.73 3.60
CA ARG A 54 4.25 13.10 3.61
C ARG A 54 4.09 14.58 3.95
N ALA A 55 3.05 15.19 3.40
CA ALA A 55 2.68 16.56 3.73
C ALA A 55 1.80 16.57 4.98
N ILE A 56 2.13 17.43 5.92
CA ILE A 56 1.35 17.67 7.15
C ILE A 56 1.00 19.14 7.26
N TYR A 57 0.09 19.51 8.16
CA TYR A 57 -0.39 20.88 8.33
C TYR A 57 -0.86 21.52 7.01
N ALA A 58 -1.75 20.84 6.28
CA ALA A 58 -2.28 21.29 4.99
C ALA A 58 -1.19 21.59 3.94
N GLY A 59 -0.11 20.81 3.93
CA GLY A 59 0.99 20.96 2.98
C GLY A 59 2.05 21.98 3.36
N LYS A 60 1.96 22.59 4.52
CA LYS A 60 2.95 23.57 5.00
C LYS A 60 4.27 22.95 5.45
N VAL A 61 4.23 21.70 5.87
CA VAL A 61 5.40 20.97 6.39
C VAL A 61 5.49 19.62 5.70
N LEU A 62 6.68 19.21 5.31
CA LEU A 62 6.98 17.88 4.83
C LEU A 62 7.65 17.08 5.95
N ALA A 63 7.06 15.94 6.30
CA ALA A 63 7.61 15.03 7.29
C ALA A 63 8.17 13.78 6.59
N LYS A 64 9.38 13.39 6.97
CA LYS A 64 9.93 12.08 6.59
C LYS A 64 9.60 11.07 7.68
N VAL A 65 8.98 9.98 7.29
CA VAL A 65 8.53 8.92 8.19
C VAL A 65 9.22 7.62 7.78
N GLU A 66 9.91 7.00 8.70
CA GLU A 66 10.44 5.66 8.52
C GLU A 66 9.43 4.63 9.02
N VAL A 67 9.06 3.71 8.15
CA VAL A 67 8.16 2.60 8.50
C VAL A 67 9.00 1.37 8.81
N GLN A 68 8.83 0.85 10.02
CA GLN A 68 9.51 -0.36 10.47
C GLN A 68 8.55 -1.55 10.43
N GLY A 69 9.12 -2.73 10.29
CA GLY A 69 8.36 -3.98 10.21
C GLY A 69 8.26 -4.52 8.79
N THR A 70 7.71 -5.70 8.67
CA THR A 70 7.53 -6.41 7.39
C THR A 70 6.10 -6.96 7.33
N PRO A 71 5.35 -6.68 6.26
CA PRO A 71 5.70 -5.83 5.13
C PRO A 71 5.72 -4.34 5.47
N VAL A 72 6.48 -3.56 4.72
CA VAL A 72 6.41 -2.09 4.75
C VAL A 72 5.15 -1.65 4.00
N MET A 73 4.29 -0.90 4.65
CA MET A 73 3.01 -0.49 4.06
C MET A 73 2.92 1.03 3.92
N ALA A 74 2.39 1.47 2.81
CA ALA A 74 2.14 2.89 2.59
C ALA A 74 0.98 3.13 1.62
N THR A 75 0.33 4.28 1.75
CA THR A 75 -0.56 4.81 0.74
C THR A 75 0.08 6.01 0.04
N ILE A 76 -0.01 6.05 -1.28
CA ILE A 76 0.64 7.06 -2.11
C ILE A 76 -0.42 7.98 -2.70
N ARG A 77 -0.20 9.29 -2.61
CA ARG A 77 -1.08 10.29 -3.22
C ARG A 77 -1.04 10.18 -4.74
N ALA A 78 -2.19 10.28 -5.38
CA ALA A 78 -2.28 10.24 -6.84
C ALA A 78 -1.59 11.45 -7.49
N GLY A 79 -0.92 11.21 -8.62
CA GLY A 79 -0.34 12.27 -9.45
C GLY A 79 0.93 12.93 -8.91
N VAL A 80 1.53 12.41 -7.84
CA VAL A 80 2.74 13.00 -7.24
C VAL A 80 4.04 12.36 -7.71
N MET A 81 3.97 11.21 -8.36
CA MET A 81 5.14 10.48 -8.86
C MET A 81 5.10 10.39 -10.37
N GLU A 82 6.24 10.63 -11.00
CA GLU A 82 6.40 10.42 -12.44
C GLU A 82 6.65 8.94 -12.73
N VAL A 83 6.12 8.50 -13.86
CA VAL A 83 6.37 7.14 -14.34
C VAL A 83 7.78 7.07 -14.90
N ALA A 84 8.60 6.20 -14.34
CA ALA A 84 9.94 5.93 -14.82
C ALA A 84 10.01 4.51 -15.40
N GLU A 85 10.41 4.39 -16.65
CA GLU A 85 10.64 3.09 -17.28
C GLU A 85 12.03 2.58 -16.89
N SER A 86 12.06 1.45 -16.18
CA SER A 86 13.33 0.86 -15.73
C SER A 86 13.80 -0.32 -16.61
N GLY A 87 13.00 -0.71 -17.59
CA GLY A 87 13.28 -1.91 -18.41
C GLY A 87 13.13 -3.23 -17.66
N LYS A 88 12.73 -3.20 -16.41
CA LYS A 88 12.46 -4.42 -15.61
C LYS A 88 11.09 -4.96 -15.94
N ALA A 89 11.01 -6.28 -16.10
CA ALA A 89 9.73 -6.95 -16.29
C ALA A 89 9.02 -7.15 -14.94
N GLY A 90 7.79 -6.66 -14.86
CA GLY A 90 6.88 -6.99 -13.78
C GLY A 90 6.04 -8.21 -14.12
N ALA A 91 5.60 -8.95 -13.13
CA ALA A 91 4.68 -10.06 -13.30
C ALA A 91 3.33 -9.74 -12.67
N VAL A 92 2.25 -10.04 -13.40
CA VAL A 92 0.90 -9.98 -12.86
C VAL A 92 0.51 -11.38 -12.40
N VAL A 93 0.24 -11.52 -11.11
CA VAL A 93 -0.16 -12.78 -10.50
C VAL A 93 -1.63 -12.71 -10.12
N LYS A 94 -2.41 -13.68 -10.61
CA LYS A 94 -3.82 -13.81 -10.25
C LYS A 94 -3.92 -14.60 -8.95
N ALA A 95 -4.34 -13.96 -7.87
CA ALA A 95 -4.53 -14.61 -6.58
C ALA A 95 -5.97 -15.04 -6.40
N ALA A 96 -6.16 -16.25 -5.86
CA ALA A 96 -7.47 -16.69 -5.43
C ALA A 96 -7.82 -16.01 -4.10
N VAL A 97 -8.88 -15.20 -4.11
CA VAL A 97 -9.37 -14.53 -2.91
C VAL A 97 -10.71 -15.15 -2.54
N ALA A 98 -10.81 -15.71 -1.34
CA ALA A 98 -12.08 -16.16 -0.80
C ALA A 98 -12.86 -14.93 -0.29
N ALA A 99 -14.08 -14.75 -0.81
CA ALA A 99 -14.99 -13.77 -0.25
C ALA A 99 -15.40 -14.20 1.17
N THR A 100 -15.27 -13.30 2.14
CA THR A 100 -15.71 -13.57 3.50
C THR A 100 -17.22 -13.35 3.63
N ALA A 101 -17.89 -14.22 4.37
CA ALA A 101 -19.27 -14.00 4.75
C ALA A 101 -19.39 -12.68 5.54
N GLY A 102 -20.31 -11.80 5.13
CA GLY A 102 -20.44 -10.46 5.71
C GLY A 102 -19.87 -9.35 4.86
N SER A 103 -19.20 -9.67 3.76
CA SER A 103 -18.93 -8.72 2.69
C SER A 103 -20.29 -8.34 2.08
N ALA A 104 -20.74 -7.11 2.35
CA ALA A 104 -21.99 -6.58 1.81
C ALA A 104 -21.92 -6.28 0.31
N ALA A 105 -20.79 -6.57 -0.31
CA ALA A 105 -20.49 -6.13 -1.65
C ALA A 105 -21.15 -6.93 -2.76
N GLY A 106 -21.73 -8.12 -2.47
CA GLY A 106 -22.39 -8.91 -3.49
C GLY A 106 -21.57 -9.01 -4.78
N ASP A 107 -22.15 -8.50 -5.86
CA ASP A 107 -21.52 -8.51 -7.18
C ASP A 107 -20.73 -7.24 -7.52
N ILE A 108 -20.39 -6.41 -6.56
CA ILE A 108 -19.61 -5.20 -6.80
C ILE A 108 -18.13 -5.56 -6.98
N GLU A 109 -17.64 -5.39 -8.19
CA GLU A 109 -16.22 -5.43 -8.46
C GLU A 109 -15.54 -4.22 -7.83
N VAL A 110 -14.78 -4.45 -6.79
CA VAL A 110 -13.95 -3.42 -6.16
C VAL A 110 -12.57 -3.48 -6.78
N ALA A 111 -12.26 -2.54 -7.66
CA ALA A 111 -10.93 -2.37 -8.17
C ALA A 111 -10.10 -1.60 -7.14
N VAL A 112 -9.27 -2.27 -6.41
CA VAL A 112 -8.26 -1.63 -5.55
C VAL A 112 -6.92 -1.70 -6.26
N GLU A 113 -6.40 -0.54 -6.62
CA GLU A 113 -5.06 -0.47 -7.19
C GLU A 113 -4.03 -0.63 -6.09
N TYR A 114 -3.31 -1.72 -6.12
CA TYR A 114 -2.20 -1.97 -5.21
C TYR A 114 -1.04 -2.62 -5.97
N VAL A 115 0.14 -2.37 -5.48
CA VAL A 115 1.37 -3.00 -5.96
C VAL A 115 2.02 -3.72 -4.79
N ILE A 116 2.28 -5.01 -4.97
CA ILE A 116 2.97 -5.83 -3.98
C ILE A 116 4.40 -6.07 -4.51
N ILE A 117 5.35 -5.68 -3.72
CA ILE A 117 6.77 -5.79 -4.07
C ILE A 117 7.50 -6.71 -3.09
#